data_680bb54f2501f2e39a26bc54b0a59683
#
_entry.id   680bb54f2501f2e39a26bc54b0a59683
#
_cell.length_a   1.000
_cell.length_b   1.000
_cell.length_c   1.000
_cell.angle_alpha   90.00
_cell.angle_beta   90.00
_cell.angle_gamma   90.00
#
_symmetry.space_group_name_H-M   'P 1'
#
loop_
_entity.id
_entity.type
_entity.pdbx_description
1 polymer ?
#
loop_
_entity_poly.entity_id
_entity_poly.type
_entity_poly.pdbx_seq_one_letter_code
_entity_poly.pdbx_strand_id
1 'polypeptide(L)'
;MRRARKGRTRFYWDTCCFIALLERKPSEGSTLVHALDVTYNEMLAGRVEIVSCSVLIAELLKPGAQRFLQELRKCPNFELVETVIAVNELAQDLQSRCQQAGVHKPKTPDALHLASGILSKCDELWTLDKRLLNSGAVITEIAIRLPHVEQLKLEF
;
A
#
# COMPACT_ATOMS: atom_id res chain seq x y z
N MET A 1 -15.53 8.94 -7.96
CA MET A 1 -14.53 8.07 -8.60
C MET A 1 -13.68 8.90 -9.56
N ARG A 2 -12.46 9.26 -9.17
CA ARG A 2 -11.53 9.90 -10.12
C ARG A 2 -11.16 8.87 -11.18
N ARG A 3 -11.36 9.21 -12.46
CA ARG A 3 -10.88 8.38 -13.58
C ARG A 3 -9.38 8.15 -13.42
N ALA A 4 -8.97 6.87 -13.34
CA ALA A 4 -7.55 6.51 -13.43
C ALA A 4 -6.97 7.24 -14.66
N ARG A 5 -6.00 8.12 -14.43
CA ARG A 5 -5.28 8.77 -15.53
C ARG A 5 -4.49 7.68 -16.23
N LYS A 6 -4.88 7.39 -17.48
CA LYS A 6 -4.24 6.38 -18.34
C LYS A 6 -2.72 6.60 -18.32
N GLY A 7 -1.95 5.63 -17.82
CA GLY A 7 -0.50 5.60 -17.97
C GLY A 7 0.35 5.82 -16.70
N ARG A 8 -0.24 6.05 -15.52
CA ARG A 8 0.54 6.19 -14.29
C ARG A 8 0.51 4.90 -13.49
N THR A 9 1.66 4.49 -12.95
CA THR A 9 1.75 3.39 -12.00
C THR A 9 1.05 3.78 -10.71
N ARG A 10 0.20 2.87 -10.20
CA ARG A 10 -0.53 3.03 -8.94
C ARG A 10 0.05 2.05 -7.93
N PHE A 11 0.65 2.57 -6.87
CA PHE A 11 1.17 1.78 -5.76
C PHE A 11 0.18 1.84 -4.60
N TYR A 12 -0.17 0.68 -4.08
CA TYR A 12 -0.85 0.60 -2.79
C TYR A 12 0.18 0.46 -1.68
N TRP A 13 0.12 1.34 -0.70
CA TRP A 13 0.99 1.27 0.47
C TRP A 13 0.20 0.82 1.69
N ASP A 14 0.66 -0.25 2.34
CA ASP A 14 0.13 -0.59 3.65
C ASP A 14 0.70 0.36 4.72
N THR A 15 0.14 0.31 5.93
CA THR A 15 0.48 1.26 6.99
C THR A 15 1.97 1.26 7.35
N CYS A 16 2.64 0.11 7.30
CA CYS A 16 4.06 0.00 7.65
C CYS A 16 4.96 0.83 6.72
N CYS A 17 4.58 1.03 5.47
CA CYS A 17 5.32 1.90 4.55
C CYS A 17 5.29 3.36 4.99
N PHE A 18 4.13 3.86 5.43
CA PHE A 18 4.01 5.22 5.95
C PHE A 18 4.75 5.41 7.26
N ILE A 19 4.70 4.43 8.14
CA ILE A 19 5.46 4.44 9.41
C ILE A 19 6.96 4.48 9.12
N ALA A 20 7.44 3.64 8.22
CA ALA A 20 8.85 3.63 7.84
C ALA A 20 9.31 4.96 7.26
N LEU A 21 8.48 5.59 6.41
CA LEU A 21 8.77 6.91 5.86
C LEU A 21 8.83 8.00 6.94
N LEU A 22 7.89 7.97 7.90
CA LEU A 22 7.85 8.94 9.00
C LEU A 22 9.03 8.79 9.96
N GLU A 23 9.34 7.56 10.32
CA GLU A 23 10.37 7.26 11.33
C GLU A 23 11.77 7.27 10.74
N ARG A 24 11.93 6.90 9.48
CA ARG A 24 13.23 6.82 8.76
C ARG A 24 14.31 6.09 9.56
N LYS A 25 13.93 4.98 10.22
CA LYS A 25 14.83 4.21 11.07
C LYS A 25 15.91 3.49 10.25
N PRO A 26 17.21 3.62 10.61
CA PRO A 26 18.29 2.88 9.95
C PRO A 26 18.12 1.36 10.01
N SER A 27 17.41 0.83 11.03
CA SER A 27 17.16 -0.60 11.23
C SER A 27 16.26 -1.23 10.15
N GLU A 28 15.50 -0.46 9.42
CA GLU A 28 14.60 -0.96 8.35
C GLU A 28 15.30 -1.09 6.99
N GLY A 29 16.58 -0.77 6.94
CA GLY A 29 17.39 -0.80 5.71
C GLY A 29 17.28 0.49 4.92
N SER A 30 18.42 1.10 4.63
CA SER A 30 18.51 2.36 3.87
C SER A 30 17.89 2.24 2.47
N THR A 31 17.96 1.06 1.85
CA THR A 31 17.42 0.80 0.50
C THR A 31 15.88 0.88 0.48
N LEU A 32 15.21 0.30 1.48
CA LEU A 32 13.75 0.32 1.58
C LEU A 32 13.23 1.74 1.84
N VAL A 33 13.82 2.45 2.79
CA VAL A 33 13.45 3.84 3.09
C VAL A 33 13.73 4.75 1.89
N HIS A 34 14.83 4.53 1.18
CA HIS A 34 15.14 5.25 -0.04
C HIS A 34 14.09 5.03 -1.12
N ALA A 35 13.65 3.80 -1.33
CA ALA A 35 12.59 3.49 -2.29
C ALA A 35 11.27 4.19 -1.93
N LEU A 36 10.91 4.23 -0.65
CA LEU A 36 9.73 4.95 -0.17
C LEU A 36 9.87 6.46 -0.40
N ASP A 37 11.01 7.05 -0.07
CA ASP A 37 11.28 8.48 -0.30
C ASP A 37 11.18 8.84 -1.79
N VAL A 38 11.82 8.07 -2.66
CA VAL A 38 11.80 8.30 -4.10
C VAL A 38 10.37 8.25 -4.62
N THR A 39 9.63 7.22 -4.26
CA THR A 39 8.25 7.04 -4.74
C THR A 39 7.30 8.09 -4.18
N TYR A 40 7.49 8.51 -2.94
CA TYR A 40 6.73 9.61 -2.35
C TYR A 40 6.97 10.92 -3.12
N ASN A 41 8.21 11.24 -3.45
CA ASN A 41 8.55 12.42 -4.25
C ASN A 41 8.01 12.33 -5.68
N GLU A 42 8.02 11.14 -6.28
CA GLU A 42 7.40 10.89 -7.59
C GLU A 42 5.87 11.13 -7.54
N MET A 43 5.23 10.75 -6.46
CA MET A 43 3.81 11.06 -6.24
C MET A 43 3.58 12.57 -6.13
N LEU A 44 4.39 13.28 -5.34
CA LEU A 44 4.29 14.74 -5.23
C LEU A 44 4.47 15.43 -6.58
N ALA A 45 5.35 14.91 -7.41
CA ALA A 45 5.61 15.40 -8.77
C ALA A 45 4.54 14.97 -9.80
N GLY A 46 3.59 14.12 -9.41
CA GLY A 46 2.50 13.68 -10.26
C GLY A 46 2.86 12.58 -11.27
N ARG A 47 3.98 11.90 -11.08
CA ARG A 47 4.43 10.81 -11.97
C ARG A 47 3.87 9.45 -11.61
N VAL A 48 3.56 9.22 -10.34
CA VAL A 48 2.92 8.00 -9.86
C VAL A 48 1.76 8.37 -8.94
N GLU A 49 0.92 7.38 -8.64
CA GLU A 49 -0.14 7.51 -7.64
C GLU A 49 0.15 6.57 -6.46
N ILE A 50 -0.12 7.05 -5.25
CA ILE A 50 -0.11 6.23 -4.03
C ILE A 50 -1.52 6.13 -3.51
N VAL A 51 -1.94 4.91 -3.19
CA VAL A 51 -3.27 4.58 -2.67
C VAL A 51 -3.13 3.90 -1.31
N SER A 52 -4.03 4.20 -0.41
CA SER A 52 -4.23 3.43 0.83
C SER A 52 -5.71 3.42 1.17
N CYS A 53 -6.09 2.77 2.25
CA CYS A 53 -7.49 2.74 2.67
C CYS A 53 -7.69 3.38 4.05
N SER A 54 -8.96 3.58 4.42
CA SER A 54 -9.34 4.24 5.69
C SER A 54 -8.79 3.55 6.95
N VAL A 55 -8.39 2.28 6.86
CA VAL A 55 -7.69 1.57 7.96
C VAL A 55 -6.41 2.30 8.36
N LEU A 56 -5.73 2.95 7.42
CA LEU A 56 -4.56 3.77 7.69
C LEU A 56 -4.80 4.80 8.80
N ILE A 57 -5.97 5.41 8.82
CA ILE A 57 -6.33 6.43 9.84
C ILE A 57 -6.27 5.82 11.24
N ALA A 58 -6.79 4.60 11.41
CA ALA A 58 -6.83 3.92 12.70
C ALA A 58 -5.48 3.35 13.13
N GLU A 59 -4.63 2.98 12.16
CA GLU A 59 -3.35 2.33 12.43
C GLU A 59 -2.17 3.31 12.57
N LEU A 60 -2.27 4.50 11.96
CA LEU A 60 -1.17 5.47 11.94
C LEU A 60 -1.19 6.33 13.21
N LEU A 61 -0.68 5.78 14.31
CA LEU A 61 -0.74 6.38 15.66
C LEU A 61 0.58 7.02 16.12
N LYS A 62 1.54 7.19 15.23
CA LYS A 62 2.85 7.77 15.57
C LYS A 62 2.78 9.28 15.80
N PRO A 63 3.69 9.87 16.61
CA PRO A 63 3.79 11.33 16.74
C PRO A 63 3.94 12.02 15.39
N GLY A 64 3.17 13.07 15.17
CA GLY A 64 3.15 13.81 13.90
C GLY A 64 2.35 13.15 12.78
N ALA A 65 1.83 11.95 12.98
CA ALA A 65 1.09 11.21 11.96
C ALA A 65 -0.18 11.92 11.50
N GLN A 66 -0.92 12.55 12.39
CA GLN A 66 -2.15 13.26 12.04
C GLN A 66 -1.88 14.42 11.08
N ARG A 67 -0.86 15.22 11.36
CA ARG A 67 -0.46 16.33 10.49
C ARG A 67 0.01 15.80 9.13
N PHE A 68 0.85 14.78 9.14
CA PHE A 68 1.31 14.11 7.92
C PHE A 68 0.15 13.61 7.07
N LEU A 69 -0.81 12.92 7.69
CA LEU A 69 -1.99 12.39 6.98
C LEU A 69 -2.87 13.50 6.42
N GLN A 70 -3.05 14.61 7.16
CA GLN A 70 -3.78 15.77 6.67
C GLN A 70 -3.12 16.37 5.42
N GLU A 71 -1.81 16.53 5.43
CA GLU A 71 -1.06 17.02 4.27
C GLU A 71 -1.11 16.03 3.09
N LEU A 72 -0.96 14.74 3.39
CA LEU A 72 -1.04 13.69 2.38
C LEU A 72 -2.40 13.68 1.67
N ARG A 73 -3.49 13.83 2.41
CA ARG A 73 -4.85 13.86 1.85
C ARG A 73 -5.12 15.05 0.92
N LYS A 74 -4.33 16.12 1.01
CA LYS A 74 -4.40 17.25 0.09
C LYS A 74 -3.68 16.99 -1.23
N CYS A 75 -2.80 15.99 -1.28
CA CYS A 75 -2.05 15.66 -2.50
C CYS A 75 -2.98 15.08 -3.56
N PRO A 76 -3.00 15.61 -4.81
CA PRO A 76 -3.94 15.15 -5.83
C PRO A 76 -3.63 13.74 -6.35
N ASN A 77 -2.42 13.24 -6.13
CA ASN A 77 -1.97 11.92 -6.58
C ASN A 77 -1.93 10.89 -5.44
N PHE A 78 -2.46 11.25 -4.29
CA PHE A 78 -2.74 10.34 -3.19
C PHE A 78 -4.24 10.10 -3.11
N GLU A 79 -4.64 8.85 -2.94
CA GLU A 79 -6.03 8.45 -2.77
C GLU A 79 -6.18 7.61 -1.51
N LEU A 80 -7.09 8.04 -0.63
CA LEU A 80 -7.51 7.28 0.53
C LEU A 80 -8.90 6.70 0.25
N VAL A 81 -8.98 5.38 0.04
CA VAL A 81 -10.23 4.71 -0.30
C VAL A 81 -10.97 4.23 0.95
N GLU A 82 -12.28 4.26 0.90
CA GLU A 82 -13.12 3.78 2.00
C GLU A 82 -13.24 2.25 1.98
N THR A 83 -13.34 1.64 3.17
CA THR A 83 -13.57 0.21 3.32
C THR A 83 -15.07 -0.10 3.25
N VAL A 84 -15.61 -0.03 2.04
CA VAL A 84 -17.01 -0.35 1.75
C VAL A 84 -17.30 -1.86 1.84
N ILE A 85 -18.57 -2.25 1.73
CA ILE A 85 -18.98 -3.66 1.84
C ILE A 85 -18.19 -4.57 0.91
N ALA A 86 -18.02 -4.20 -0.35
CA ALA A 86 -17.26 -5.00 -1.32
C ALA A 86 -15.82 -5.27 -0.91
N VAL A 87 -15.16 -4.29 -0.26
CA VAL A 87 -13.81 -4.46 0.29
C VAL A 87 -13.81 -5.49 1.41
N ASN A 88 -14.77 -5.41 2.32
CA ASN A 88 -14.89 -6.37 3.43
C ASN A 88 -15.19 -7.79 2.95
N GLU A 89 -16.05 -7.94 1.97
CA GLU A 89 -16.36 -9.25 1.38
C GLU A 89 -15.12 -9.86 0.70
N LEU A 90 -14.39 -9.09 -0.09
CA LEU A 90 -13.14 -9.57 -0.69
C LEU A 90 -12.09 -9.89 0.37
N ALA A 91 -11.95 -9.08 1.40
CA ALA A 91 -11.03 -9.34 2.50
C ALA A 91 -11.30 -10.69 3.16
N GLN A 92 -12.57 -11.02 3.42
CA GLN A 92 -12.98 -12.32 3.95
C GLN A 92 -12.62 -13.46 3.01
N ASP A 93 -12.85 -13.30 1.72
CA ASP A 93 -12.49 -14.28 0.70
C ASP A 93 -10.98 -14.53 0.64
N LEU A 94 -10.18 -13.47 0.68
CA LEU A 94 -8.71 -13.56 0.69
C LEU A 94 -8.19 -14.30 1.93
N GLN A 95 -8.76 -14.04 3.10
CA GLN A 95 -8.43 -14.76 4.32
C GLN A 95 -8.75 -16.25 4.21
N SER A 96 -9.92 -16.58 3.67
CA SER A 96 -10.35 -17.98 3.46
C SER A 96 -9.44 -18.71 2.49
N ARG A 97 -9.05 -18.07 1.39
CA ARG A 97 -8.13 -18.66 0.40
C ARG A 97 -6.78 -19.00 1.01
N CYS A 98 -6.20 -18.10 1.79
CA CYS A 98 -4.92 -18.35 2.48
C CYS A 98 -5.05 -19.50 3.49
N GLN A 99 -6.11 -19.51 4.26
CA GLN A 99 -6.36 -20.57 5.25
C GLN A 99 -6.49 -21.93 4.58
N GLN A 100 -7.26 -22.04 3.50
CA GLN A 100 -7.45 -23.29 2.75
C GLN A 100 -6.17 -23.79 2.09
N ALA A 101 -5.31 -22.86 1.66
CA ALA A 101 -4.03 -23.21 1.03
C ALA A 101 -2.91 -23.53 2.04
N GLY A 102 -3.19 -23.46 3.34
CA GLY A 102 -2.18 -23.70 4.38
C GLY A 102 -1.15 -22.57 4.52
N VAL A 103 -1.43 -21.41 3.94
CA VAL A 103 -0.62 -20.19 4.09
C VAL A 103 -1.14 -19.40 5.27
N HIS A 104 -0.26 -18.63 5.91
CA HIS A 104 -0.66 -17.78 7.04
C HIS A 104 -1.82 -16.86 6.64
N LYS A 105 -2.92 -16.97 7.40
CA LYS A 105 -4.10 -16.12 7.17
C LYS A 105 -3.78 -14.68 7.54
N PRO A 106 -3.93 -13.71 6.61
CA PRO A 106 -3.77 -12.30 6.94
C PRO A 106 -4.73 -11.89 8.05
N LYS A 107 -4.26 -11.03 8.96
CA LYS A 107 -5.15 -10.38 9.93
C LYS A 107 -6.14 -9.49 9.20
N THR A 108 -7.26 -9.18 9.85
CA THR A 108 -8.32 -8.37 9.23
C THR A 108 -7.82 -7.04 8.66
N PRO A 109 -6.99 -6.22 9.35
CA PRO A 109 -6.48 -5.00 8.75
C PRO A 109 -5.65 -5.26 7.49
N ASP A 110 -4.79 -6.28 7.47
CA ASP A 110 -3.96 -6.64 6.33
C ASP A 110 -4.82 -7.13 5.15
N ALA A 111 -5.86 -7.90 5.44
CA ALA A 111 -6.80 -8.36 4.42
C ALA A 111 -7.60 -7.19 3.81
N LEU A 112 -7.94 -6.17 4.62
CA LEU A 112 -8.58 -4.95 4.14
C LEU A 112 -7.65 -4.13 3.24
N HIS A 113 -6.37 -4.04 3.57
CA HIS A 113 -5.36 -3.42 2.71
C HIS A 113 -5.24 -4.15 1.37
N LEU A 114 -5.13 -5.48 1.39
CA LEU A 114 -5.07 -6.30 0.18
C LEU A 114 -6.30 -6.09 -0.71
N ALA A 115 -7.49 -6.22 -0.13
CA ALA A 115 -8.74 -6.06 -0.85
C ALA A 115 -8.88 -4.65 -1.45
N SER A 116 -8.49 -3.62 -0.70
CA SER A 116 -8.53 -2.24 -1.16
C SER A 116 -7.59 -2.01 -2.33
N GLY A 117 -6.38 -2.56 -2.28
CA GLY A 117 -5.41 -2.48 -3.37
C GLY A 117 -5.91 -3.15 -4.65
N ILE A 118 -6.51 -4.32 -4.52
CA ILE A 118 -7.08 -5.07 -5.66
C ILE A 118 -8.25 -4.30 -6.28
N LEU A 119 -9.22 -3.88 -5.48
CA LEU A 119 -10.42 -3.18 -5.97
C LEU A 119 -10.11 -1.78 -6.50
N SER A 120 -9.06 -1.15 -6.00
CA SER A 120 -8.57 0.14 -6.51
C SER A 120 -7.70 0.00 -7.77
N LYS A 121 -7.52 -1.24 -8.26
CA LYS A 121 -6.72 -1.54 -9.47
C LYS A 121 -5.29 -1.00 -9.38
N CYS A 122 -4.66 -1.16 -8.23
CA CYS A 122 -3.26 -0.85 -8.06
C CYS A 122 -2.38 -1.89 -8.76
N ASP A 123 -1.26 -1.45 -9.30
CA ASP A 123 -0.30 -2.33 -9.98
C ASP A 123 0.47 -3.18 -8.99
N GLU A 124 0.84 -2.59 -7.85
CA GLU A 124 1.58 -3.27 -6.80
C GLU A 124 1.06 -2.86 -5.43
N LEU A 125 1.11 -3.78 -4.48
CA LEU A 125 0.98 -3.51 -3.05
C LEU A 125 2.35 -3.62 -2.40
N TRP A 126 2.78 -2.54 -1.74
CA TRP A 126 4.04 -2.50 -1.02
C TRP A 126 3.82 -2.71 0.48
N THR A 127 4.61 -3.62 1.03
CA THR A 127 4.61 -3.92 2.47
C THR A 127 6.01 -4.31 2.94
N LEU A 128 6.28 -4.09 4.21
CA LEU A 128 7.48 -4.58 4.90
C LEU A 128 7.19 -5.86 5.71
N ASP A 129 5.94 -6.27 5.80
CA ASP A 129 5.51 -7.45 6.55
C ASP A 129 5.75 -8.73 5.75
N LYS A 130 6.64 -9.58 6.25
CA LYS A 130 6.99 -10.87 5.61
C LYS A 130 5.78 -11.80 5.46
N ARG A 131 4.85 -11.77 6.42
CA ARG A 131 3.65 -12.61 6.37
C ARG A 131 2.75 -12.19 5.21
N LEU A 132 2.59 -10.89 5.02
CA LEU A 132 1.83 -10.35 3.92
C LEU A 132 2.50 -10.63 2.57
N LEU A 133 3.83 -10.50 2.50
CA LEU A 133 4.61 -10.87 1.32
C LEU A 133 4.41 -12.34 0.95
N ASN A 134 4.39 -13.24 1.92
CA ASN A 134 4.18 -14.67 1.70
C ASN A 134 2.78 -15.00 1.15
N SER A 135 1.79 -14.18 1.42
CA SER A 135 0.44 -14.35 0.87
C SER A 135 0.39 -14.21 -0.65
N GLY A 136 1.40 -13.61 -1.25
CA GLY A 136 1.55 -13.51 -2.70
C GLY A 136 1.67 -14.85 -3.43
N ALA A 137 1.96 -15.94 -2.72
CA ALA A 137 1.92 -17.30 -3.29
C ALA A 137 0.49 -17.75 -3.62
N VAL A 138 -0.51 -17.20 -2.98
CA VAL A 138 -1.95 -17.53 -3.12
C VAL A 138 -2.72 -16.39 -3.79
N ILE A 139 -2.44 -15.16 -3.39
CA ILE A 139 -3.12 -13.95 -3.88
C ILE A 139 -2.31 -13.41 -5.05
N THR A 140 -2.86 -13.56 -6.26
CA THR A 140 -2.18 -13.20 -7.52
C THR A 140 -2.84 -12.03 -8.26
N GLU A 141 -3.94 -11.51 -7.74
CA GLU A 141 -4.69 -10.39 -8.34
C GLU A 141 -3.93 -9.06 -8.24
N ILE A 142 -2.94 -8.99 -7.36
CA ILE A 142 -2.04 -7.84 -7.20
C ILE A 142 -0.63 -8.36 -6.91
N ALA A 143 0.39 -7.71 -7.42
CA ALA A 143 1.78 -8.02 -7.07
C ALA A 143 2.09 -7.48 -5.66
N ILE A 144 2.43 -8.35 -4.71
CA ILE A 144 2.77 -7.98 -3.34
C ILE A 144 4.28 -7.97 -3.22
N ARG A 145 4.87 -6.81 -2.93
CA ARG A 145 6.33 -6.60 -2.99
C ARG A 145 6.85 -5.72 -1.87
N LEU A 146 8.14 -5.87 -1.60
CA LEU A 146 8.89 -4.86 -0.87
C LEU A 146 9.01 -3.57 -1.69
N PRO A 147 9.10 -2.40 -1.04
CA PRO A 147 9.42 -1.16 -1.76
C PRO A 147 10.70 -1.28 -2.59
N HIS A 148 10.67 -0.80 -3.83
CA HIS A 148 11.80 -0.87 -4.76
C HIS A 148 11.78 0.31 -5.74
N VAL A 149 12.90 0.60 -6.42
CA VAL A 149 13.02 1.73 -7.35
C VAL A 149 13.17 1.32 -8.82
N GLU A 150 13.18 0.05 -9.12
CA GLU A 150 13.51 -0.45 -10.48
C GLU A 150 12.53 0.01 -11.56
N GLN A 151 11.25 0.17 -11.22
CA GLN A 151 10.23 0.60 -12.17
C GLN A 151 10.26 2.10 -12.48
N LEU A 152 10.92 2.91 -11.64
CA LEU A 152 11.02 4.35 -11.85
C LEU A 152 12.07 4.73 -12.90
N LYS A 153 12.89 3.79 -13.35
CA LYS A 153 13.97 4.01 -14.33
C LYS A 153 13.52 3.90 -15.79
N LEU A 154 12.31 3.44 -16.05
CA LEU A 154 11.84 3.13 -17.41
C LEU A 154 11.01 4.24 -18.09
N GLU A 155 10.78 5.36 -17.43
CA GLU A 155 9.95 6.44 -17.95
C GLU A 155 10.74 7.73 -18.27
N PHE A 156 12.04 7.62 -18.48
CA PHE A 156 12.89 8.75 -18.87
C PHE A 156 13.40 8.60 -20.29
#